data_f789204a14f64648d1f1b3df2df3e8cb
#
_entry.id   f789204a14f64648d1f1b3df2df3e8cb
#
_cell.length_a   1.000
_cell.length_b   1.000
_cell.length_c   1.000
_cell.angle_alpha   90.00
_cell.angle_beta   90.00
_cell.angle_gamma   90.00
#
_symmetry.space_group_name_H-M   'P 1'
#
loop_
_entity.id
_entity.type
_entity.pdbx_description
1 polymer ?
#
loop_
_entity_poly.entity_id
_entity_poly.type
_entity_poly.pdbx_seq_one_letter_code
_entity_poly.pdbx_strand_id
1 'polypeptide(L)'
;SSSNVYVVADIELGADNRIWVGTRQNYLQTATDKGGGRIMYSDNGTTFTVAYSHTNQAGRVKVACAPSSAYTLYAVFEANGKVDTLIRTHNKGKTWISVSKPKDADTGIPGTDPSRGQAWYDLSLAVSPLDTTVVMAGFVDVFQTQNKGLAWLQVGKWSNNSGLANLSCAYVHADIHTFTFKPGSTECLIGTDGGIFYAPDVMDNMTNQAVIYEANNGFTVTQMYWGDISQTKGKDLMLAGAQDNGTNQLATSGLCNENMISGGDGGYCFISQTNDNKQIVSYVYNQFYSTTNNWTANAKIIDDATTGKFINPAVWDDLNGYLFTGKSKVTIYRNKLGTSATLATTVTVNGTAANGAPSAFCSSISSAGKTQLYVGTDVGKLYVTTDAVASAPTWKDITGSTGSAIPAGNISCIHRLRLSDTLFVTISNYGSTANILMSVDAGVSHCAEEVQLGTLGLNWLTGQ
;
A
#
# COMPACT_ATOMS: atom_id res chain seq x y z
N SER A 1 14.25 36.32 -6.47
CA SER A 1 14.54 35.61 -5.21
C SER A 1 13.89 34.24 -5.33
N SER A 2 14.72 33.20 -5.41
CA SER A 2 14.24 31.82 -5.31
C SER A 2 13.70 31.62 -3.91
N SER A 3 12.40 31.74 -3.74
CA SER A 3 11.75 31.37 -2.49
C SER A 3 11.93 29.86 -2.35
N ASN A 4 12.74 29.43 -1.36
CA ASN A 4 12.78 28.03 -0.98
C ASN A 4 11.37 27.63 -0.53
N VAL A 5 10.69 26.84 -1.35
CA VAL A 5 9.37 26.34 -1.01
C VAL A 5 9.58 25.12 -0.09
N TYR A 6 9.35 25.30 1.20
CA TYR A 6 9.35 24.21 2.16
C TYR A 6 8.11 23.33 1.94
N VAL A 7 8.29 22.02 1.98
CA VAL A 7 7.19 21.07 2.01
C VAL A 7 6.93 20.68 3.45
N VAL A 8 5.71 20.91 3.91
CA VAL A 8 5.26 20.58 5.26
C VAL A 8 5.07 19.06 5.35
N ALA A 9 5.67 18.44 6.38
CA ALA A 9 5.46 17.03 6.70
C ALA A 9 4.56 16.85 7.93
N ASP A 10 4.59 17.82 8.84
CA ASP A 10 3.87 17.75 10.10
C ASP A 10 3.58 19.14 10.66
N ILE A 11 2.45 19.29 11.35
CA ILE A 11 2.03 20.53 12.02
C ILE A 11 1.50 20.17 13.40
N GLU A 12 2.05 20.83 14.43
CA GLU A 12 1.62 20.66 15.81
C GLU A 12 1.37 22.00 16.49
N LEU A 13 0.42 22.04 17.41
CA LEU A 13 0.11 23.21 18.22
C LEU A 13 0.72 23.04 19.62
N GLY A 14 1.60 23.96 20.00
CA GLY A 14 2.13 24.03 21.34
C GLY A 14 1.06 24.46 22.35
N ALA A 15 1.28 24.16 23.63
CA ALA A 15 0.37 24.54 24.72
C ALA A 15 0.15 26.06 24.86
N ASP A 16 0.95 26.89 24.20
CA ASP A 16 0.85 28.34 24.10
C ASP A 16 0.32 28.81 22.73
N ASN A 17 -0.29 27.95 21.96
CA ASN A 17 -0.79 28.18 20.60
C ASN A 17 0.31 28.51 19.56
N ARG A 18 1.59 28.33 19.88
CA ARG A 18 2.64 28.38 18.87
C ARG A 18 2.47 27.24 17.88
N ILE A 19 2.49 27.55 16.60
CA ILE A 19 2.47 26.56 15.53
C ILE A 19 3.89 26.05 15.31
N TRP A 20 4.08 24.74 15.39
CA TRP A 20 5.31 24.06 15.07
C TRP A 20 5.15 23.26 13.79
N VAL A 21 6.18 23.26 12.96
CA VAL A 21 6.15 22.61 11.63
C VAL A 21 7.41 21.78 11.46
N GLY A 22 7.24 20.52 11.15
CA GLY A 22 8.26 19.64 10.59
C GLY A 22 8.24 19.68 9.07
N THR A 23 9.41 19.75 8.41
CA THR A 23 9.49 19.77 6.95
C THR A 23 9.93 18.43 6.38
N ARG A 24 9.70 18.24 5.07
CA ARG A 24 10.28 17.16 4.27
C ARG A 24 11.00 17.74 3.05
N GLN A 25 11.84 16.92 2.42
CA GLN A 25 12.48 17.30 1.17
C GLN A 25 11.45 17.57 0.06
N ASN A 26 11.69 18.64 -0.67
CA ASN A 26 10.98 18.91 -1.92
C ASN A 26 11.74 18.27 -3.09
N TYR A 27 11.30 17.11 -3.52
CA TYR A 27 11.94 16.36 -4.60
C TYR A 27 11.80 17.02 -5.99
N LEU A 28 10.90 18.01 -6.12
CA LEU A 28 10.75 18.80 -7.36
C LEU A 28 11.78 19.92 -7.46
N GLN A 29 12.51 20.24 -6.38
CA GLN A 29 13.57 21.25 -6.41
C GLN A 29 14.88 20.67 -6.91
N THR A 30 15.54 21.43 -7.79
CA THR A 30 16.90 21.14 -8.30
C THR A 30 17.99 21.72 -7.41
N ALA A 31 17.64 22.59 -6.44
CA ALA A 31 18.57 23.20 -5.50
C ALA A 31 19.22 22.15 -4.58
N THR A 32 20.45 22.41 -4.16
CA THR A 32 21.18 21.57 -3.22
C THR A 32 20.45 21.48 -1.86
N ASP A 33 19.88 22.58 -1.37
CA ASP A 33 18.98 22.58 -0.22
C ASP A 33 17.55 22.39 -0.68
N LYS A 34 17.02 21.21 -0.43
CA LYS A 34 15.63 20.82 -0.75
C LYS A 34 14.63 21.12 0.37
N GLY A 35 15.04 21.85 1.41
CA GLY A 35 14.16 22.27 2.49
C GLY A 35 13.77 21.21 3.52
N GLY A 36 14.29 20.00 3.42
CA GLY A 36 14.06 18.94 4.41
C GLY A 36 14.81 19.16 5.71
N GLY A 37 14.44 18.39 6.77
CA GLY A 37 15.13 18.40 8.05
C GLY A 37 15.04 19.69 8.84
N ARG A 38 13.97 20.48 8.66
CA ARG A 38 13.75 21.73 9.41
C ARG A 38 12.64 21.55 10.44
N ILE A 39 12.83 22.13 11.61
CA ILE A 39 11.75 22.44 12.53
C ILE A 39 11.56 23.95 12.49
N MET A 40 10.36 24.38 12.18
CA MET A 40 9.99 25.79 12.11
C MET A 40 8.90 26.09 13.11
N TYR A 41 8.77 27.36 13.50
CA TYR A 41 7.66 27.81 14.33
C TYR A 41 7.10 29.14 13.87
N SER A 42 5.84 29.38 14.24
CA SER A 42 5.16 30.65 14.05
C SER A 42 4.33 31.00 15.28
N ASP A 43 4.39 32.23 15.71
CA ASP A 43 3.55 32.77 16.79
C ASP A 43 2.33 33.51 16.26
N ASN A 44 2.21 33.72 14.95
CA ASN A 44 1.15 34.51 14.32
C ASN A 44 0.48 33.83 13.12
N GLY A 45 0.89 32.62 12.75
CA GLY A 45 0.37 31.86 11.61
C GLY A 45 0.81 32.36 10.23
N THR A 46 1.55 33.46 10.14
CA THR A 46 1.95 34.09 8.85
C THR A 46 3.47 34.11 8.63
N THR A 47 4.24 34.28 9.70
CA THR A 47 5.70 34.34 9.65
C THR A 47 6.29 33.11 10.34
N PHE A 48 7.08 32.34 9.60
CA PHE A 48 7.72 31.14 10.13
C PHE A 48 9.24 31.34 10.29
N THR A 49 9.75 30.94 11.44
CA THR A 49 11.18 31.01 11.81
C THR A 49 11.73 29.61 11.96
N VAL A 50 12.90 29.34 11.39
CA VAL A 50 13.60 28.06 11.57
C VAL A 50 14.18 28.00 13.00
N ALA A 51 13.73 27.01 13.78
CA ALA A 51 14.22 26.73 15.13
C ALA A 51 15.34 25.69 15.14
N TYR A 52 15.37 24.80 14.18
CA TYR A 52 16.37 23.75 14.05
C TYR A 52 16.57 23.35 12.59
N SER A 53 17.81 23.08 12.22
CA SER A 53 18.17 22.55 10.91
C SER A 53 19.05 21.32 11.11
N HIS A 54 18.59 20.19 10.60
CA HIS A 54 19.37 18.95 10.60
C HIS A 54 20.46 19.02 9.52
N THR A 55 21.65 18.53 9.84
CA THR A 55 22.82 18.64 8.96
C THR A 55 22.70 17.80 7.69
N ASN A 56 21.97 16.69 7.74
CA ASN A 56 21.83 15.73 6.64
C ASN A 56 20.59 15.96 5.76
N GLN A 57 19.93 17.11 5.86
CA GLN A 57 18.70 17.38 5.08
C GLN A 57 17.71 16.21 5.13
N ALA A 58 17.30 15.84 6.36
CA ALA A 58 16.38 14.71 6.56
C ALA A 58 15.19 14.73 5.60
N GLY A 59 14.77 13.57 5.15
CA GLY A 59 13.67 13.42 4.22
C GLY A 59 12.35 13.87 4.83
N ARG A 60 12.10 13.56 6.11
CA ARG A 60 10.85 13.86 6.82
C ARG A 60 11.14 14.17 8.29
N VAL A 61 10.39 15.12 8.88
CA VAL A 61 10.44 15.43 10.31
C VAL A 61 9.03 15.35 10.89
N LYS A 62 8.88 14.53 11.95
CA LYS A 62 7.69 14.51 12.81
C LYS A 62 8.02 15.25 14.09
N VAL A 63 7.14 16.16 14.52
CA VAL A 63 7.22 16.91 15.76
C VAL A 63 6.14 16.48 16.74
N ALA A 64 6.37 16.59 18.03
CA ALA A 64 5.38 16.32 19.06
C ALA A 64 5.51 17.32 20.20
N CYS A 65 4.52 18.18 20.34
CA CYS A 65 4.42 19.16 21.42
C CYS A 65 3.90 18.50 22.69
N ALA A 66 4.45 18.86 23.84
CA ALA A 66 3.88 18.45 25.12
C ALA A 66 2.63 19.29 25.43
N PRO A 67 1.44 18.69 25.59
CA PRO A 67 0.21 19.45 25.84
C PRO A 67 0.23 20.19 27.18
N SER A 68 0.97 19.68 28.17
CA SER A 68 1.13 20.27 29.50
C SER A 68 2.26 21.29 29.60
N SER A 69 3.05 21.54 28.55
CA SER A 69 4.20 22.44 28.60
C SER A 69 4.53 23.10 27.27
N ALA A 70 4.38 24.40 27.20
CA ALA A 70 4.82 25.19 26.04
C ALA A 70 6.34 25.17 25.80
N TYR A 71 7.12 24.64 26.74
CA TYR A 71 8.58 24.61 26.66
C TYR A 71 9.15 23.32 26.11
N THR A 72 8.35 22.23 26.12
CA THR A 72 8.82 20.88 25.79
C THR A 72 8.27 20.42 24.48
N LEU A 73 9.17 19.95 23.60
CA LEU A 73 8.91 19.42 22.28
C LEU A 73 9.88 18.29 21.99
N TYR A 74 9.41 17.27 21.33
CA TYR A 74 10.23 16.21 20.77
C TYR A 74 10.13 16.21 19.25
N ALA A 75 11.15 15.72 18.57
CA ALA A 75 11.12 15.53 17.13
C ALA A 75 11.93 14.30 16.72
N VAL A 76 11.46 13.62 15.69
CA VAL A 76 12.14 12.51 15.04
C VAL A 76 12.38 12.84 13.57
N PHE A 77 13.55 12.48 13.07
CA PHE A 77 14.01 12.75 11.72
C PHE A 77 14.19 11.44 10.96
N GLU A 78 13.65 11.40 9.78
CA GLU A 78 13.92 10.36 8.80
C GLU A 78 15.07 10.81 7.90
N ALA A 79 16.00 9.90 7.58
CA ALA A 79 16.94 10.05 6.49
C ALA A 79 17.22 8.70 5.81
N ASN A 80 17.15 8.69 4.49
CA ASN A 80 17.36 7.47 3.67
C ASN A 80 16.48 6.28 4.08
N GLY A 81 15.23 6.55 4.39
CA GLY A 81 14.26 5.56 4.82
C GLY A 81 14.36 5.13 6.28
N LYS A 82 15.33 5.63 7.05
CA LYS A 82 15.61 5.18 8.42
C LYS A 82 15.34 6.27 9.43
N VAL A 83 15.09 5.86 10.67
CA VAL A 83 15.14 6.78 11.82
C VAL A 83 16.58 7.25 12.01
N ASP A 84 16.83 8.49 11.63
CA ASP A 84 18.18 9.07 11.72
C ASP A 84 18.49 9.57 13.14
N THR A 85 17.67 10.48 13.67
CA THR A 85 17.86 11.02 15.01
C THR A 85 16.54 11.39 15.69
N LEU A 86 16.57 11.37 17.04
CA LEU A 86 15.54 11.97 17.88
C LEU A 86 16.17 13.08 18.71
N ILE A 87 15.46 14.20 18.83
CA ILE A 87 15.86 15.33 19.65
C ILE A 87 14.70 15.82 20.50
N ARG A 88 15.03 16.53 21.57
CA ARG A 88 14.06 17.25 22.39
C ARG A 88 14.53 18.62 22.75
N THR A 89 13.62 19.54 23.04
CA THR A 89 13.86 20.82 23.67
C THR A 89 13.03 20.93 24.95
N HIS A 90 13.47 21.76 25.89
CA HIS A 90 12.73 22.13 27.11
C HIS A 90 12.71 23.65 27.32
N ASN A 91 13.05 24.41 26.25
CA ASN A 91 13.14 25.87 26.30
C ASN A 91 12.59 26.51 24.99
N LYS A 92 11.48 25.98 24.48
CA LYS A 92 10.81 26.48 23.25
C LYS A 92 11.72 26.48 22.00
N GLY A 93 12.53 25.46 21.84
CA GLY A 93 13.39 25.33 20.66
C GLY A 93 14.63 26.21 20.65
N LYS A 94 14.99 26.88 21.76
CA LYS A 94 16.22 27.67 21.83
C LYS A 94 17.47 26.78 21.81
N THR A 95 17.39 25.62 22.47
CA THR A 95 18.41 24.57 22.41
C THR A 95 17.77 23.20 22.27
N TRP A 96 18.50 22.28 21.63
CA TRP A 96 18.05 20.92 21.38
C TRP A 96 19.07 19.92 21.92
N ILE A 97 18.57 18.80 22.42
CA ILE A 97 19.35 17.72 23.02
C ILE A 97 18.98 16.44 22.28
N SER A 98 19.99 15.71 21.79
CA SER A 98 19.75 14.38 21.21
C SER A 98 19.33 13.40 22.31
N VAL A 99 18.39 12.53 21.98
CA VAL A 99 17.94 11.43 22.84
C VAL A 99 18.21 10.09 22.16
N SER A 100 18.16 9.00 22.95
CA SER A 100 18.38 7.67 22.37
C SER A 100 17.27 7.30 21.39
N LYS A 101 17.59 6.42 20.45
CA LYS A 101 16.59 5.79 19.57
C LYS A 101 16.04 4.52 20.19
N PRO A 102 14.77 4.18 19.99
CA PRO A 102 14.25 2.84 20.29
C PRO A 102 15.05 1.75 19.61
N LYS A 103 15.06 0.58 20.20
CA LYS A 103 15.65 -0.62 19.60
C LYS A 103 14.55 -1.65 19.37
N ASP A 104 14.46 -2.10 18.12
CA ASP A 104 13.60 -3.21 17.76
C ASP A 104 14.15 -4.53 18.35
N ALA A 105 13.29 -5.33 18.93
CA ALA A 105 13.66 -6.62 19.50
C ALA A 105 13.69 -7.76 18.49
N ASP A 106 13.21 -7.54 17.26
CA ASP A 106 13.18 -8.58 16.23
C ASP A 106 14.59 -8.92 15.75
N THR A 107 14.79 -10.23 15.51
CA THR A 107 16.08 -10.75 15.10
C THR A 107 16.41 -10.31 13.67
N GLY A 108 17.61 -9.79 13.47
CA GLY A 108 18.08 -9.34 12.16
C GLY A 108 17.71 -7.89 11.81
N ILE A 109 16.93 -7.22 12.65
CA ILE A 109 16.67 -5.79 12.50
C ILE A 109 17.82 -5.01 13.14
N PRO A 110 18.45 -4.04 12.42
CA PRO A 110 19.47 -3.19 13.02
C PRO A 110 18.91 -2.45 14.23
N GLY A 111 19.48 -2.64 15.41
CA GLY A 111 19.03 -1.99 16.66
C GLY A 111 19.11 -0.45 16.64
N THR A 112 19.54 0.14 15.53
CA THR A 112 19.60 1.58 15.29
C THR A 112 18.48 2.09 14.40
N ASP A 113 17.64 1.19 13.85
CA ASP A 113 16.56 1.55 12.92
C ASP A 113 15.27 0.79 13.23
N PRO A 114 14.44 1.29 14.17
CA PRO A 114 13.17 0.68 14.52
C PRO A 114 12.11 0.79 13.43
N SER A 115 12.36 1.58 12.37
CA SER A 115 11.45 1.71 11.22
C SER A 115 11.70 0.68 10.12
N ARG A 116 12.71 -0.16 10.25
CA ARG A 116 13.06 -1.21 9.27
C ARG A 116 13.25 -0.67 7.84
N GLY A 117 13.68 0.58 7.70
CA GLY A 117 13.90 1.22 6.40
C GLY A 117 12.68 1.95 5.83
N GLN A 118 11.55 2.02 6.56
CA GLN A 118 10.32 2.65 6.07
C GLN A 118 9.89 3.90 6.87
N ALA A 119 10.82 4.60 7.55
CA ALA A 119 10.53 5.85 8.27
C ALA A 119 9.98 6.98 7.38
N TRP A 120 10.06 6.83 6.08
CA TRP A 120 9.40 7.72 5.12
C TRP A 120 7.87 7.52 5.13
N TYR A 121 7.38 6.40 5.60
CA TYR A 121 5.99 5.98 5.66
C TYR A 121 5.45 6.03 7.10
N ASP A 122 5.96 5.20 7.99
CA ASP A 122 5.56 5.03 9.38
C ASP A 122 6.50 5.81 10.32
N LEU A 123 6.15 7.02 10.63
CA LEU A 123 6.92 7.89 11.52
C LEU A 123 5.95 8.69 12.38
N SER A 124 5.74 8.26 13.61
CA SER A 124 4.81 8.90 14.55
C SER A 124 5.42 9.12 15.92
N LEU A 125 4.99 10.20 16.58
CA LEU A 125 5.48 10.61 17.88
C LEU A 125 4.39 11.39 18.61
N ALA A 126 4.19 11.14 19.91
CA ALA A 126 3.29 11.91 20.73
C ALA A 126 3.77 11.98 22.20
N VAL A 127 3.57 13.12 22.85
CA VAL A 127 3.91 13.34 24.25
C VAL A 127 2.65 13.18 25.10
N SER A 128 2.77 12.49 26.25
CA SER A 128 1.67 12.35 27.19
C SER A 128 1.17 13.73 27.65
N PRO A 129 -0.16 13.95 27.71
CA PRO A 129 -0.72 15.21 28.20
C PRO A 129 -0.41 15.50 29.66
N LEU A 130 -0.14 14.49 30.48
CA LEU A 130 0.06 14.63 31.90
C LEU A 130 1.53 14.67 32.34
N ASP A 131 2.42 14.06 31.52
CA ASP A 131 3.84 13.98 31.86
C ASP A 131 4.72 14.16 30.61
N THR A 132 5.48 15.26 30.57
CA THR A 132 6.39 15.59 29.47
C THR A 132 7.59 14.63 29.34
N THR A 133 7.76 13.70 30.26
CA THR A 133 8.83 12.70 30.23
C THR A 133 8.39 11.42 29.54
N VAL A 134 7.07 11.26 29.35
CA VAL A 134 6.44 10.10 28.71
C VAL A 134 6.14 10.41 27.26
N VAL A 135 6.72 9.62 26.36
CA VAL A 135 6.56 9.78 24.91
C VAL A 135 6.29 8.43 24.27
N MET A 136 5.29 8.39 23.41
CA MET A 136 5.01 7.27 22.50
C MET A 136 5.69 7.53 21.17
N ALA A 137 6.35 6.53 20.62
CA ALA A 137 6.96 6.57 19.29
C ALA A 137 6.48 5.33 18.50
N GLY A 138 6.05 5.56 17.28
CA GLY A 138 5.55 4.54 16.38
C GLY A 138 6.33 4.52 15.08
N PHE A 139 6.67 3.31 14.70
CA PHE A 139 7.30 2.94 13.45
C PHE A 139 6.57 1.67 12.96
N VAL A 140 7.26 0.61 12.56
CA VAL A 140 6.63 -0.71 12.36
C VAL A 140 5.95 -1.17 13.65
N ASP A 141 6.62 -0.99 14.78
CA ASP A 141 6.15 -1.34 16.11
C ASP A 141 5.97 -0.12 17.03
N VAL A 142 5.38 -0.33 18.20
CA VAL A 142 5.13 0.73 19.20
C VAL A 142 6.20 0.74 20.26
N PHE A 143 6.73 1.91 20.55
CA PHE A 143 7.75 2.14 21.58
C PHE A 143 7.30 3.24 22.54
N GLN A 144 7.80 3.16 23.79
CA GLN A 144 7.55 4.16 24.81
C GLN A 144 8.82 4.50 25.59
N THR A 145 8.97 5.77 25.95
CA THR A 145 9.88 6.21 26.98
C THR A 145 9.12 6.86 28.13
N GLN A 146 9.60 6.67 29.37
CA GLN A 146 9.10 7.37 30.56
C GLN A 146 10.18 8.21 31.21
N ASN A 147 11.30 8.42 30.53
CA ASN A 147 12.46 9.11 31.06
C ASN A 147 13.10 10.10 30.06
N LYS A 148 12.24 10.81 29.31
CA LYS A 148 12.68 11.88 28.37
C LYS A 148 13.51 11.36 27.18
N GLY A 149 13.33 10.10 26.79
CA GLY A 149 14.08 9.48 25.70
C GLY A 149 15.47 8.98 26.06
N LEU A 150 15.78 8.83 27.36
CA LEU A 150 17.04 8.22 27.78
C LEU A 150 17.05 6.72 27.57
N ALA A 151 15.91 6.08 27.72
CA ALA A 151 15.68 4.68 27.38
C ALA A 151 14.26 4.48 26.81
N TRP A 152 14.10 3.45 26.00
CA TRP A 152 12.85 3.08 25.35
C TRP A 152 12.52 1.63 25.61
N LEU A 153 11.23 1.33 25.70
CA LEU A 153 10.67 -0.01 25.75
C LEU A 153 9.85 -0.23 24.48
N GLN A 154 9.92 -1.42 23.91
CA GLN A 154 8.97 -1.86 22.90
C GLN A 154 7.72 -2.33 23.62
N VAL A 155 6.58 -1.68 23.37
CA VAL A 155 5.32 -1.85 24.10
C VAL A 155 4.19 -2.40 23.22
N GLY A 156 4.43 -2.50 21.92
CA GLY A 156 3.58 -3.18 20.95
C GLY A 156 4.41 -3.94 19.95
N LYS A 157 3.87 -5.04 19.41
CA LYS A 157 4.52 -5.87 18.40
C LYS A 157 3.50 -6.36 17.38
N TRP A 158 3.91 -6.33 16.11
CA TRP A 158 3.04 -6.74 14.99
C TRP A 158 2.94 -8.25 14.81
N SER A 159 3.87 -9.00 15.34
CA SER A 159 3.89 -10.47 15.18
C SER A 159 4.50 -11.17 16.39
N ASN A 160 4.46 -12.51 16.37
CA ASN A 160 5.18 -13.38 17.30
C ASN A 160 6.36 -14.09 16.65
N ASN A 161 6.91 -13.52 15.58
CA ASN A 161 8.05 -14.09 14.86
C ASN A 161 9.37 -13.78 15.57
N SER A 162 10.35 -14.70 15.46
CA SER A 162 11.75 -14.51 15.88
C SER A 162 11.88 -13.86 17.28
N GLY A 163 12.58 -12.74 17.38
CA GLY A 163 12.83 -12.03 18.64
C GLY A 163 11.58 -11.46 19.30
N LEU A 164 10.55 -11.10 18.50
CA LEU A 164 9.29 -10.57 19.00
C LEU A 164 8.49 -11.58 19.83
N ALA A 165 8.69 -12.89 19.60
CA ALA A 165 8.04 -13.94 20.39
C ALA A 165 8.38 -13.86 21.89
N ASN A 166 9.54 -13.33 22.24
CA ASN A 166 10.00 -13.20 23.62
C ASN A 166 9.46 -11.96 24.35
N LEU A 167 8.79 -11.04 23.63
CA LEU A 167 8.19 -9.87 24.25
C LEU A 167 6.81 -10.21 24.81
N SER A 168 6.55 -9.72 26.03
CA SER A 168 5.23 -9.84 26.68
C SER A 168 4.27 -8.71 26.32
N CYS A 169 4.67 -7.74 25.47
CA CYS A 169 3.83 -6.62 25.10
C CYS A 169 2.63 -7.02 24.21
N ALA A 170 1.68 -6.10 24.05
CA ALA A 170 0.47 -6.30 23.29
C ALA A 170 0.75 -6.52 21.79
N TYR A 171 -0.14 -7.24 21.12
CA TYR A 171 -0.22 -7.22 19.66
C TYR A 171 -0.82 -5.89 19.21
N VAL A 172 -0.14 -5.22 18.29
CA VAL A 172 -0.62 -4.02 17.60
C VAL A 172 -0.23 -4.19 16.15
N HIS A 173 -1.16 -3.97 15.22
CA HIS A 173 -0.85 -4.09 13.80
C HIS A 173 0.33 -3.20 13.41
N ALA A 174 1.11 -3.64 12.44
CA ALA A 174 2.28 -2.90 11.96
C ALA A 174 1.94 -1.50 11.43
N ASP A 175 2.97 -0.70 11.27
CA ASP A 175 2.98 0.58 10.56
C ASP A 175 2.13 1.63 11.29
N ILE A 176 2.76 2.26 12.29
CA ILE A 176 2.09 3.18 13.22
C ILE A 176 2.13 4.61 12.67
N HIS A 177 0.95 5.17 12.39
CA HIS A 177 0.81 6.49 11.76
C HIS A 177 0.50 7.61 12.76
N THR A 178 -0.21 7.30 13.84
CA THR A 178 -0.64 8.33 14.78
C THR A 178 -0.87 7.80 16.18
N PHE A 179 -0.66 8.69 17.15
CA PHE A 179 -1.14 8.56 18.52
C PHE A 179 -2.03 9.75 18.83
N THR A 180 -3.21 9.49 19.37
CA THR A 180 -4.15 10.53 19.79
C THR A 180 -4.52 10.34 21.24
N PHE A 181 -3.99 11.18 22.10
CA PHE A 181 -4.35 11.18 23.51
C PHE A 181 -5.69 11.86 23.74
N LYS A 182 -6.50 11.29 24.62
CA LYS A 182 -7.65 12.00 25.17
C LYS A 182 -7.17 13.20 25.99
N PRO A 183 -7.71 14.41 25.76
CA PRO A 183 -7.26 15.61 26.50
C PRO A 183 -7.28 15.41 28.02
N GLY A 184 -6.16 15.73 28.67
CA GLY A 184 -6.02 15.61 30.12
C GLY A 184 -6.05 14.17 30.67
N SER A 185 -5.79 13.19 29.84
CA SER A 185 -5.81 11.77 30.20
C SER A 185 -4.56 11.05 29.67
N THR A 186 -4.29 9.86 30.20
CA THR A 186 -3.31 8.90 29.67
C THR A 186 -3.91 7.90 28.68
N GLU A 187 -5.21 8.01 28.41
CA GLU A 187 -5.89 7.22 27.36
C GLU A 187 -5.37 7.61 25.98
N CYS A 188 -5.03 6.63 25.14
CA CYS A 188 -4.46 6.87 23.82
C CYS A 188 -5.08 5.95 22.75
N LEU A 189 -5.46 6.54 21.64
CA LEU A 189 -5.74 5.80 20.38
C LEU A 189 -4.47 5.73 19.56
N ILE A 190 -4.26 4.58 18.93
CA ILE A 190 -3.12 4.27 18.07
C ILE A 190 -3.67 3.91 16.69
N GLY A 191 -3.37 4.69 15.68
CA GLY A 191 -3.78 4.43 14.30
C GLY A 191 -2.68 3.70 13.54
N THR A 192 -3.05 2.61 12.87
CA THR A 192 -2.17 1.70 12.14
C THR A 192 -2.75 1.35 10.78
N ASP A 193 -2.01 0.64 9.93
CA ASP A 193 -2.54 0.11 8.65
C ASP A 193 -3.64 -0.95 8.86
N GLY A 194 -3.67 -1.60 10.01
CA GLY A 194 -4.73 -2.55 10.39
C GLY A 194 -5.88 -1.95 11.17
N GLY A 195 -5.95 -0.61 11.28
CA GLY A 195 -7.03 0.10 11.95
C GLY A 195 -6.62 0.77 13.25
N ILE A 196 -7.52 0.78 14.23
CA ILE A 196 -7.37 1.54 15.48
C ILE A 196 -7.16 0.58 16.64
N PHE A 197 -6.18 0.91 17.48
CA PHE A 197 -5.92 0.28 18.76
C PHE A 197 -6.10 1.29 19.88
N TYR A 198 -6.44 0.81 21.08
CA TYR A 198 -6.74 1.63 22.24
C TYR A 198 -5.94 1.19 23.45
N ALA A 199 -5.21 2.13 24.04
CA ALA A 199 -4.54 1.99 25.32
C ALA A 199 -5.30 2.81 26.38
N PRO A 200 -5.98 2.17 27.34
CA PRO A 200 -6.72 2.85 28.41
C PRO A 200 -5.83 3.71 29.31
N ASP A 201 -4.61 3.29 29.51
CA ASP A 201 -3.61 4.02 30.29
C ASP A 201 -2.19 3.70 29.82
N VAL A 202 -1.53 4.66 29.16
CA VAL A 202 -0.14 4.48 28.74
C VAL A 202 0.86 4.54 29.92
N MET A 203 0.40 4.84 31.13
CA MET A 203 1.23 4.82 32.34
C MET A 203 1.23 3.46 33.04
N ASP A 204 0.35 2.56 32.63
CA ASP A 204 0.30 1.17 33.14
C ASP A 204 1.55 0.39 32.69
N ASN A 205 1.68 -0.84 33.14
CA ASN A 205 2.78 -1.70 32.71
C ASN A 205 2.63 -2.10 31.24
N MET A 206 3.08 -1.27 30.35
CA MET A 206 2.97 -1.44 28.89
C MET A 206 3.71 -2.66 28.33
N THR A 207 4.47 -3.37 29.16
CA THR A 207 5.07 -4.67 28.76
C THR A 207 4.09 -5.85 28.95
N ASN A 208 2.85 -5.60 29.38
CA ASN A 208 1.79 -6.60 29.48
C ASN A 208 0.96 -6.66 28.19
N GLN A 209 0.54 -7.85 27.78
CA GLN A 209 -0.31 -8.06 26.60
C GLN A 209 -1.72 -7.48 26.72
N ALA A 210 -2.20 -7.25 27.94
CA ALA A 210 -3.58 -6.84 28.23
C ALA A 210 -3.73 -5.32 28.43
N VAL A 211 -2.87 -4.49 27.85
CA VAL A 211 -2.90 -3.04 28.03
C VAL A 211 -3.16 -2.24 26.76
N ILE A 212 -3.13 -2.88 25.58
CA ILE A 212 -3.55 -2.31 24.30
C ILE A 212 -4.53 -3.28 23.65
N TYR A 213 -5.65 -2.76 23.19
CA TYR A 213 -6.76 -3.53 22.64
C TYR A 213 -7.07 -3.07 21.23
N GLU A 214 -7.45 -3.99 20.36
CA GLU A 214 -8.03 -3.67 19.06
C GLU A 214 -9.39 -2.95 19.25
N ALA A 215 -9.60 -1.85 18.51
CA ALA A 215 -10.80 -1.01 18.60
C ALA A 215 -11.50 -0.86 17.23
N ASN A 216 -11.43 -1.90 16.38
CA ASN A 216 -11.97 -1.90 15.02
C ASN A 216 -13.46 -2.26 14.94
N ASN A 217 -14.11 -2.61 16.04
CA ASN A 217 -15.52 -3.01 16.01
C ASN A 217 -16.41 -1.87 15.50
N GLY A 218 -17.07 -2.09 14.35
CA GLY A 218 -17.87 -1.08 13.66
C GLY A 218 -17.06 -0.09 12.82
N PHE A 219 -15.73 -0.22 12.75
CA PHE A 219 -14.87 0.57 11.90
C PHE A 219 -14.70 -0.15 10.55
N THR A 220 -15.57 0.19 9.59
CA THR A 220 -15.66 -0.50 8.29
C THR A 220 -14.92 0.28 7.20
N VAL A 221 -13.62 0.47 7.37
CA VAL A 221 -12.77 1.16 6.41
C VAL A 221 -11.64 0.25 5.98
N THR A 222 -11.71 -0.28 4.75
CA THR A 222 -10.64 -1.08 4.14
C THR A 222 -10.52 -0.72 2.67
N GLN A 223 -9.30 -0.45 2.22
CA GLN A 223 -9.01 -0.21 0.81
C GLN A 223 -8.60 -1.51 0.15
N MET A 224 -9.37 -1.94 -0.84
CA MET A 224 -9.11 -3.16 -1.60
C MET A 224 -8.36 -2.84 -2.89
N TYR A 225 -7.36 -3.65 -3.23
CA TYR A 225 -6.69 -3.62 -4.54
C TYR A 225 -7.49 -4.33 -5.61
N TRP A 226 -8.14 -5.43 -5.24
CA TRP A 226 -8.92 -6.26 -6.15
C TRP A 226 -10.04 -6.96 -5.40
N GLY A 227 -11.12 -7.28 -6.12
CA GLY A 227 -12.20 -8.09 -5.58
C GLY A 227 -12.82 -8.95 -6.65
N ASP A 228 -13.38 -10.08 -6.25
CA ASP A 228 -14.15 -10.97 -7.12
C ASP A 228 -15.37 -11.51 -6.37
N ILE A 229 -16.43 -11.81 -7.11
CA ILE A 229 -17.71 -12.30 -6.57
C ILE A 229 -18.11 -13.60 -7.26
N SER A 230 -18.73 -14.48 -6.49
CA SER A 230 -19.30 -15.71 -7.02
C SER A 230 -20.38 -15.42 -8.08
N GLN A 231 -20.36 -16.16 -9.17
CA GLN A 231 -21.40 -16.12 -10.19
C GLN A 231 -22.55 -17.08 -9.90
N THR A 232 -22.49 -17.84 -8.83
CA THR A 232 -23.54 -18.75 -8.39
C THR A 232 -24.74 -17.95 -7.86
N LYS A 233 -25.88 -18.09 -8.53
CA LYS A 233 -27.10 -17.35 -8.16
C LYS A 233 -27.50 -17.59 -6.71
N GLY A 234 -27.69 -16.50 -5.97
CA GLY A 234 -28.12 -16.51 -4.56
C GLY A 234 -27.02 -16.86 -3.58
N LYS A 235 -25.76 -16.80 -3.99
CA LYS A 235 -24.61 -17.01 -3.11
C LYS A 235 -23.85 -15.70 -2.90
N ASP A 236 -23.73 -15.28 -1.63
CA ASP A 236 -23.05 -14.04 -1.24
C ASP A 236 -21.59 -14.33 -0.90
N LEU A 237 -20.85 -14.91 -1.84
CA LEU A 237 -19.43 -15.19 -1.68
C LEU A 237 -18.61 -14.16 -2.44
N MET A 238 -17.74 -13.46 -1.74
CA MET A 238 -16.80 -12.47 -2.28
C MET A 238 -15.40 -12.74 -1.75
N LEU A 239 -14.41 -12.39 -2.56
CA LEU A 239 -13.01 -12.26 -2.16
C LEU A 239 -12.57 -10.83 -2.36
N ALA A 240 -11.73 -10.31 -1.47
CA ALA A 240 -11.11 -9.00 -1.62
C ALA A 240 -9.70 -9.01 -1.04
N GLY A 241 -8.73 -8.55 -1.83
CA GLY A 241 -7.34 -8.43 -1.43
C GLY A 241 -7.00 -6.99 -1.06
N ALA A 242 -6.38 -6.78 0.10
CA ALA A 242 -5.96 -5.49 0.61
C ALA A 242 -4.49 -5.51 1.02
N GLN A 243 -3.78 -4.41 0.84
CA GLN A 243 -2.43 -4.27 1.39
C GLN A 243 -2.50 -4.35 2.92
N ASP A 244 -1.52 -5.00 3.52
CA ASP A 244 -1.31 -5.17 4.97
C ASP A 244 -2.45 -5.89 5.72
N ASN A 245 -3.61 -6.07 5.08
CA ASN A 245 -4.82 -6.67 5.66
C ASN A 245 -5.24 -7.97 4.96
N GLY A 246 -4.35 -8.57 4.20
CA GLY A 246 -4.52 -9.88 3.59
C GLY A 246 -5.58 -9.98 2.51
N THR A 247 -5.96 -11.20 2.18
CA THR A 247 -7.14 -11.49 1.35
C THR A 247 -8.25 -12.02 2.22
N ASN A 248 -9.39 -11.34 2.16
CA ASN A 248 -10.56 -11.59 2.98
C ASN A 248 -11.67 -12.24 2.15
N GLN A 249 -12.34 -13.21 2.76
CA GLN A 249 -13.52 -13.88 2.21
C GLN A 249 -14.76 -13.47 3.01
N LEU A 250 -15.77 -12.97 2.30
CA LEU A 250 -17.11 -12.76 2.84
C LEU A 250 -18.02 -13.85 2.25
N ALA A 251 -18.67 -14.62 3.10
CA ALA A 251 -19.52 -15.75 2.70
C ALA A 251 -20.99 -15.56 3.07
N THR A 252 -21.35 -14.42 3.66
CA THR A 252 -22.72 -14.05 4.07
C THR A 252 -23.00 -12.60 3.72
N SER A 253 -24.26 -12.29 3.38
CA SER A 253 -24.68 -10.91 3.09
C SER A 253 -24.73 -10.04 4.35
N GLY A 254 -24.59 -8.73 4.15
CA GLY A 254 -24.70 -7.71 5.19
C GLY A 254 -23.36 -7.42 5.88
N LEU A 255 -23.43 -6.68 6.99
CA LEU A 255 -22.28 -6.44 7.84
C LEU A 255 -21.97 -7.71 8.63
N CYS A 256 -20.99 -8.46 8.17
CA CYS A 256 -20.53 -9.69 8.80
C CYS A 256 -19.02 -9.62 9.03
N ASN A 257 -18.53 -10.48 9.93
CA ASN A 257 -17.10 -10.67 10.07
C ASN A 257 -16.54 -11.30 8.80
N GLU A 258 -15.50 -10.71 8.27
CA GLU A 258 -14.71 -11.28 7.19
C GLU A 258 -13.83 -12.41 7.73
N ASN A 259 -13.54 -13.37 6.88
CA ASN A 259 -12.59 -14.43 7.18
C ASN A 259 -11.31 -14.18 6.37
N MET A 260 -10.22 -13.82 7.05
CA MET A 260 -8.91 -13.68 6.42
C MET A 260 -8.40 -15.07 6.00
N ILE A 261 -8.40 -15.35 4.71
CA ILE A 261 -7.96 -16.62 4.14
C ILE A 261 -6.49 -16.65 3.76
N SER A 262 -5.86 -15.47 3.64
CA SER A 262 -4.42 -15.30 3.41
C SER A 262 -3.98 -14.03 4.11
N GLY A 263 -2.98 -14.10 4.98
CA GLY A 263 -2.44 -12.94 5.69
C GLY A 263 -1.37 -12.18 4.91
N GLY A 264 -0.86 -11.09 5.51
CA GLY A 264 0.10 -10.17 4.89
C GLY A 264 -0.56 -9.28 3.84
N ASP A 265 0.04 -9.12 2.67
CA ASP A 265 -0.55 -8.34 1.58
C ASP A 265 -1.48 -9.19 0.74
N GLY A 266 -2.68 -8.69 0.46
CA GLY A 266 -3.61 -9.26 -0.49
C GLY A 266 -3.64 -8.43 -1.77
N GLY A 267 -3.55 -9.10 -2.92
CA GLY A 267 -3.65 -8.47 -4.23
C GLY A 267 -4.80 -9.06 -5.04
N TYR A 268 -4.49 -9.56 -6.23
CA TYR A 268 -5.48 -10.18 -7.11
C TYR A 268 -6.05 -11.45 -6.48
N CYS A 269 -7.36 -11.60 -6.54
CA CYS A 269 -8.08 -12.79 -6.10
C CYS A 269 -9.17 -13.15 -7.11
N PHE A 270 -9.51 -14.44 -7.19
CA PHE A 270 -10.46 -14.95 -8.17
C PHE A 270 -11.29 -16.08 -7.57
N ILE A 271 -12.58 -16.12 -7.97
CA ILE A 271 -13.52 -17.21 -7.70
C ILE A 271 -13.88 -17.86 -9.03
N SER A 272 -13.85 -19.18 -9.11
CA SER A 272 -14.24 -19.90 -10.32
C SER A 272 -15.71 -19.62 -10.68
N GLN A 273 -15.96 -19.33 -11.93
CA GLN A 273 -17.29 -19.08 -12.49
C GLN A 273 -18.20 -20.33 -12.47
N THR A 274 -17.61 -21.50 -12.27
CA THR A 274 -18.30 -22.81 -12.36
C THR A 274 -18.26 -23.59 -11.06
N ASN A 275 -17.37 -23.29 -10.13
CA ASN A 275 -17.22 -23.98 -8.86
C ASN A 275 -16.57 -23.09 -7.79
N ASP A 276 -17.38 -22.47 -6.96
CA ASP A 276 -16.96 -21.53 -5.90
C ASP A 276 -15.91 -22.08 -4.92
N ASN A 277 -15.74 -23.38 -4.82
CA ASN A 277 -14.68 -23.98 -3.99
C ASN A 277 -13.28 -23.85 -4.61
N LYS A 278 -13.23 -23.51 -5.93
CA LYS A 278 -11.95 -23.21 -6.60
C LYS A 278 -11.72 -21.72 -6.58
N GLN A 279 -10.64 -21.32 -5.95
CA GLN A 279 -10.29 -19.91 -5.76
C GLN A 279 -8.78 -19.72 -5.89
N ILE A 280 -8.36 -18.52 -6.24
CA ILE A 280 -6.96 -18.11 -6.30
C ILE A 280 -6.83 -16.82 -5.52
N VAL A 281 -5.71 -16.67 -4.79
CA VAL A 281 -5.30 -15.41 -4.17
C VAL A 281 -3.84 -15.14 -4.47
N SER A 282 -3.46 -13.88 -4.52
CA SER A 282 -2.06 -13.46 -4.58
C SER A 282 -1.60 -12.87 -3.25
N TYR A 283 -0.34 -13.06 -2.99
CA TYR A 283 0.49 -12.23 -2.12
C TYR A 283 1.24 -11.22 -2.99
N VAL A 284 2.34 -10.65 -2.52
CA VAL A 284 3.15 -9.72 -3.32
C VAL A 284 3.93 -10.43 -4.43
N TYR A 285 4.28 -9.69 -5.48
CA TYR A 285 5.05 -10.16 -6.63
C TYR A 285 4.37 -11.34 -7.34
N ASN A 286 5.12 -12.37 -7.68
CA ASN A 286 4.62 -13.60 -8.32
C ASN A 286 4.41 -14.72 -7.30
N GLN A 287 3.75 -14.45 -6.19
CA GLN A 287 3.36 -15.46 -5.22
C GLN A 287 1.83 -15.66 -5.27
N PHE A 288 1.39 -16.78 -5.84
CA PHE A 288 -0.02 -17.10 -6.01
C PHE A 288 -0.34 -18.46 -5.39
N TYR A 289 -1.48 -18.51 -4.73
CA TYR A 289 -2.01 -19.69 -4.05
C TYR A 289 -3.38 -20.03 -4.61
N SER A 290 -3.72 -21.31 -4.67
CA SER A 290 -5.04 -21.78 -5.07
C SER A 290 -5.60 -22.80 -4.10
N THR A 291 -6.91 -22.87 -4.06
CA THR A 291 -7.66 -23.92 -3.39
C THR A 291 -8.65 -24.57 -4.34
N THR A 292 -9.07 -25.80 -4.03
CA THR A 292 -10.17 -26.50 -4.68
C THR A 292 -11.25 -26.91 -3.68
N ASN A 293 -11.11 -26.51 -2.41
CA ASN A 293 -11.96 -26.94 -1.30
C ASN A 293 -12.26 -25.79 -0.31
N ASN A 294 -12.41 -24.58 -0.85
CA ASN A 294 -12.73 -23.37 -0.07
C ASN A 294 -11.78 -23.15 1.11
N TRP A 295 -10.46 -23.17 0.86
CA TRP A 295 -9.38 -22.89 1.79
C TRP A 295 -9.20 -23.88 2.95
N THR A 296 -9.90 -25.01 2.94
CA THR A 296 -9.57 -26.11 3.87
C THR A 296 -8.14 -26.62 3.64
N ALA A 297 -7.67 -26.57 2.40
CA ALA A 297 -6.28 -26.73 2.00
C ALA A 297 -5.98 -25.82 0.80
N ASN A 298 -4.72 -25.45 0.66
CA ASN A 298 -4.26 -24.64 -0.45
C ASN A 298 -2.91 -25.15 -0.99
N ALA A 299 -2.58 -24.73 -2.20
CA ALA A 299 -1.30 -25.01 -2.84
C ALA A 299 -0.73 -23.73 -3.45
N LYS A 300 0.58 -23.53 -3.31
CA LYS A 300 1.32 -22.51 -4.01
C LYS A 300 1.42 -22.89 -5.48
N ILE A 301 0.90 -22.08 -6.38
CA ILE A 301 0.86 -22.34 -7.83
C ILE A 301 1.87 -21.52 -8.62
N ILE A 302 2.33 -20.37 -8.08
CA ILE A 302 3.51 -19.64 -8.51
C ILE A 302 4.24 -19.20 -7.24
N ASP A 303 5.54 -19.37 -7.17
CA ASP A 303 6.37 -19.02 -6.03
C ASP A 303 7.64 -18.29 -6.47
N ASP A 304 7.49 -17.03 -6.83
CA ASP A 304 8.60 -16.17 -7.22
C ASP A 304 8.43 -14.79 -6.56
N ALA A 305 9.17 -14.59 -5.47
CA ALA A 305 9.14 -13.32 -4.72
C ALA A 305 10.07 -12.24 -5.31
N THR A 306 10.66 -12.49 -6.48
CA THR A 306 11.71 -11.61 -7.05
C THR A 306 11.31 -10.93 -8.35
N THR A 307 10.24 -11.42 -9.01
CA THR A 307 9.77 -10.87 -10.28
C THR A 307 8.31 -10.42 -10.19
N GLY A 308 7.90 -9.61 -11.17
CA GLY A 308 6.58 -8.98 -11.18
C GLY A 308 6.57 -7.64 -10.45
N LYS A 309 5.39 -7.03 -10.36
CA LYS A 309 5.14 -5.82 -9.57
C LYS A 309 4.76 -6.20 -8.13
N PHE A 310 4.84 -5.26 -7.18
CA PHE A 310 4.44 -5.49 -5.79
C PHE A 310 3.00 -6.06 -5.75
N ILE A 311 2.01 -5.34 -6.21
CA ILE A 311 0.70 -5.90 -6.55
C ILE A 311 0.75 -6.28 -8.03
N ASN A 312 0.92 -7.58 -8.29
CA ASN A 312 1.23 -8.04 -9.62
C ASN A 312 -0.03 -8.35 -10.42
N PRO A 313 -0.22 -7.72 -11.59
CA PRO A 313 -1.41 -7.93 -12.40
C PRO A 313 -1.54 -9.38 -12.84
N ALA A 314 -2.76 -9.88 -12.77
CA ALA A 314 -3.08 -11.26 -13.14
C ALA A 314 -4.45 -11.36 -13.79
N VAL A 315 -4.68 -12.46 -14.51
CA VAL A 315 -6.00 -12.86 -14.99
C VAL A 315 -6.12 -14.38 -14.98
N TRP A 316 -7.28 -14.88 -14.61
CA TRP A 316 -7.60 -16.29 -14.61
C TRP A 316 -8.58 -16.63 -15.74
N ASP A 317 -8.16 -17.47 -16.66
CA ASP A 317 -9.06 -18.18 -17.58
C ASP A 317 -9.57 -19.45 -16.88
N ASP A 318 -10.68 -19.32 -16.18
CA ASP A 318 -11.29 -20.43 -15.45
C ASP A 318 -11.76 -21.58 -16.37
N LEU A 319 -12.19 -21.26 -17.59
CA LEU A 319 -12.71 -22.28 -18.52
C LEU A 319 -11.60 -23.26 -18.94
N ASN A 320 -10.42 -22.77 -19.27
CA ASN A 320 -9.28 -23.61 -19.65
C ASN A 320 -8.33 -23.89 -18.45
N GLY A 321 -8.58 -23.26 -17.30
CA GLY A 321 -7.87 -23.47 -16.05
C GLY A 321 -6.47 -22.88 -16.02
N TYR A 322 -6.23 -21.73 -16.67
CA TYR A 322 -4.91 -21.09 -16.70
C TYR A 322 -4.90 -19.74 -16.00
N LEU A 323 -3.93 -19.54 -15.11
CA LEU A 323 -3.55 -18.25 -14.56
C LEU A 323 -2.42 -17.65 -15.39
N PHE A 324 -2.56 -16.37 -15.73
CA PHE A 324 -1.53 -15.55 -16.37
C PHE A 324 -1.16 -14.37 -15.48
N THR A 325 0.14 -14.08 -15.36
CA THR A 325 0.63 -12.95 -14.54
C THR A 325 1.93 -12.38 -15.09
N GLY A 326 2.21 -11.09 -14.84
CA GLY A 326 3.42 -10.43 -15.30
C GLY A 326 4.68 -11.00 -14.63
N LYS A 327 5.73 -11.26 -15.41
CA LYS A 327 7.02 -11.72 -14.88
C LYS A 327 8.12 -10.67 -15.03
N SER A 328 8.38 -10.22 -16.24
CA SER A 328 9.41 -9.24 -16.54
C SER A 328 8.93 -8.34 -17.69
N LYS A 329 9.80 -7.41 -18.14
CA LYS A 329 9.45 -6.47 -19.21
C LYS A 329 8.97 -7.10 -20.53
N VAL A 330 9.26 -8.36 -20.79
CA VAL A 330 8.88 -9.03 -22.04
C VAL A 330 8.22 -10.38 -21.81
N THR A 331 8.04 -10.81 -20.57
CA THR A 331 7.57 -12.15 -20.26
C THR A 331 6.45 -12.14 -19.23
N ILE A 332 5.61 -13.16 -19.35
CA ILE A 332 4.55 -13.49 -18.40
C ILE A 332 4.76 -14.91 -17.86
N TYR A 333 4.22 -15.21 -16.72
CA TYR A 333 3.98 -16.57 -16.27
C TYR A 333 2.65 -17.08 -16.79
N ARG A 334 2.62 -18.36 -17.09
CA ARG A 334 1.43 -19.15 -17.39
C ARG A 334 1.47 -20.40 -16.53
N ASN A 335 0.47 -20.60 -15.69
CA ASN A 335 0.33 -21.81 -14.90
C ASN A 335 -1.06 -22.43 -15.10
N LYS A 336 -1.11 -23.75 -15.28
CA LYS A 336 -2.35 -24.50 -15.28
C LYS A 336 -2.74 -24.89 -13.86
N LEU A 337 -3.96 -24.57 -13.42
CA LEU A 337 -4.43 -24.94 -12.09
C LEU A 337 -4.39 -26.45 -11.89
N GLY A 338 -4.08 -26.86 -10.65
CA GLY A 338 -3.91 -28.27 -10.30
C GLY A 338 -2.50 -28.81 -10.57
N THR A 339 -1.59 -27.96 -11.10
CA THR A 339 -0.17 -28.27 -11.23
C THR A 339 0.64 -27.54 -10.17
N SER A 340 1.80 -28.07 -9.80
CA SER A 340 2.68 -27.44 -8.82
C SER A 340 3.29 -26.13 -9.33
N ALA A 341 3.79 -25.28 -8.42
CA ALA A 341 4.45 -24.02 -8.76
C ALA A 341 5.66 -24.19 -9.68
N THR A 342 6.33 -25.35 -9.62
CA THR A 342 7.48 -25.69 -10.46
C THR A 342 7.12 -25.87 -11.94
N LEU A 343 5.85 -25.98 -12.28
CA LEU A 343 5.35 -26.15 -13.66
C LEU A 343 4.85 -24.84 -14.27
N ALA A 344 4.97 -23.70 -13.58
CA ALA A 344 4.70 -22.41 -14.16
C ALA A 344 5.65 -22.14 -15.33
N THR A 345 5.12 -21.96 -16.53
CA THR A 345 5.92 -21.71 -17.73
C THR A 345 6.06 -20.23 -18.01
N THR A 346 7.25 -19.83 -18.46
CA THR A 346 7.49 -18.46 -18.93
C THR A 346 7.15 -18.36 -20.42
N VAL A 347 6.37 -17.33 -20.78
CA VAL A 347 5.99 -17.04 -22.15
C VAL A 347 6.49 -15.66 -22.54
N THR A 348 7.17 -15.54 -23.66
CA THR A 348 7.58 -14.23 -24.21
C THR A 348 6.39 -13.59 -24.93
N VAL A 349 6.05 -12.36 -24.55
CA VAL A 349 4.92 -11.64 -25.13
C VAL A 349 5.32 -10.92 -26.41
N ASN A 350 6.34 -10.11 -26.40
CA ASN A 350 6.96 -9.54 -27.61
C ASN A 350 8.26 -8.76 -27.30
N GLY A 351 9.22 -8.97 -28.06
CA GLY A 351 10.39 -8.29 -28.60
C GLY A 351 11.39 -7.68 -27.63
N THR A 352 11.16 -6.60 -27.00
CA THR A 352 12.23 -5.84 -26.36
C THR A 352 11.83 -5.27 -24.99
N ALA A 353 12.83 -5.09 -24.12
CA ALA A 353 12.63 -4.46 -22.81
C ALA A 353 12.08 -3.01 -22.90
N ALA A 354 12.23 -2.34 -24.04
CA ALA A 354 11.67 -1.01 -24.29
C ALA A 354 10.13 -1.01 -24.34
N ASN A 355 9.50 -2.17 -24.57
CA ASN A 355 8.05 -2.31 -24.64
C ASN A 355 7.36 -2.34 -23.25
N GLY A 356 8.12 -2.21 -22.17
CA GLY A 356 7.62 -2.11 -20.81
C GLY A 356 7.25 -3.45 -20.17
N ALA A 357 6.91 -3.40 -18.89
CA ALA A 357 6.46 -4.56 -18.12
C ALA A 357 4.93 -4.73 -18.26
N PRO A 358 4.40 -5.97 -18.24
CA PRO A 358 2.97 -6.21 -18.17
C PRO A 358 2.35 -5.48 -16.98
N SER A 359 1.25 -4.77 -17.24
CA SER A 359 0.56 -3.94 -16.22
C SER A 359 -0.94 -4.21 -16.15
N ALA A 360 -1.52 -4.80 -17.20
CA ALA A 360 -2.92 -5.20 -17.22
C ALA A 360 -3.12 -6.42 -18.12
N PHE A 361 -4.09 -7.22 -17.77
CA PHE A 361 -4.49 -8.42 -18.51
C PHE A 361 -5.99 -8.47 -18.72
N CYS A 362 -6.41 -9.06 -19.85
CA CYS A 362 -7.79 -9.47 -20.06
C CYS A 362 -7.78 -10.80 -20.82
N SER A 363 -8.51 -11.79 -20.34
CA SER A 363 -8.71 -13.05 -21.04
C SER A 363 -10.12 -13.14 -21.61
N SER A 364 -10.25 -13.82 -22.72
CA SER A 364 -11.51 -14.19 -23.31
C SER A 364 -11.36 -15.51 -24.05
N ILE A 365 -12.47 -16.08 -24.49
CA ILE A 365 -12.45 -17.29 -25.30
C ILE A 365 -12.64 -16.90 -26.76
N SER A 366 -11.73 -17.34 -27.61
CA SER A 366 -11.85 -17.17 -29.06
C SER A 366 -12.98 -18.03 -29.65
N SER A 367 -13.38 -17.75 -30.88
CA SER A 367 -14.37 -18.56 -31.60
C SER A 367 -13.95 -20.02 -31.75
N ALA A 368 -12.67 -20.33 -31.66
CA ALA A 368 -12.14 -21.69 -31.68
C ALA A 368 -12.08 -22.35 -30.28
N GLY A 369 -12.65 -21.73 -29.24
CA GLY A 369 -12.66 -22.25 -27.87
C GLY A 369 -11.31 -22.13 -27.16
N LYS A 370 -10.36 -21.36 -27.71
CA LYS A 370 -9.01 -21.18 -27.16
C LYS A 370 -8.93 -19.91 -26.31
N THR A 371 -8.00 -19.89 -25.36
CA THR A 371 -7.71 -18.71 -24.55
C THR A 371 -7.13 -17.59 -25.41
N GLN A 372 -7.90 -16.54 -25.64
CA GLN A 372 -7.43 -15.27 -26.17
C GLN A 372 -6.95 -14.41 -25.00
N LEU A 373 -5.75 -13.83 -25.10
CA LEU A 373 -5.16 -13.04 -24.03
C LEU A 373 -4.70 -11.70 -24.56
N TYR A 374 -5.13 -10.64 -23.90
CA TYR A 374 -4.65 -9.26 -24.07
C TYR A 374 -3.68 -8.93 -22.95
N VAL A 375 -2.58 -8.28 -23.31
CA VAL A 375 -1.53 -7.84 -22.36
C VAL A 375 -1.20 -6.38 -22.61
N GLY A 376 -1.49 -5.54 -21.65
CA GLY A 376 -1.09 -4.14 -21.62
C GLY A 376 0.21 -3.95 -20.83
N THR A 377 0.98 -2.90 -21.18
CA THR A 377 2.25 -2.61 -20.52
C THR A 377 2.26 -1.23 -19.87
N ASP A 378 3.20 -1.00 -18.97
CA ASP A 378 3.40 0.26 -18.24
C ASP A 378 3.96 1.41 -19.09
N VAL A 379 4.19 1.18 -20.38
CA VAL A 379 4.59 2.21 -21.37
C VAL A 379 3.56 2.39 -22.50
N GLY A 380 2.35 1.81 -22.36
CA GLY A 380 1.27 2.00 -23.34
C GLY A 380 1.27 1.03 -24.51
N LYS A 381 2.01 -0.08 -24.44
CA LYS A 381 1.93 -1.13 -25.45
C LYS A 381 0.81 -2.09 -25.15
N LEU A 382 0.09 -2.55 -26.20
CA LEU A 382 -0.98 -3.51 -26.10
C LEU A 382 -0.78 -4.66 -27.09
N TYR A 383 -0.78 -5.87 -26.57
CA TYR A 383 -0.59 -7.11 -27.34
C TYR A 383 -1.78 -8.04 -27.20
N VAL A 384 -2.03 -8.84 -28.22
CA VAL A 384 -3.03 -9.89 -28.21
C VAL A 384 -2.50 -11.18 -28.83
N THR A 385 -2.89 -12.31 -28.25
CA THR A 385 -2.79 -13.63 -28.85
C THR A 385 -4.15 -14.32 -28.85
N THR A 386 -4.45 -15.11 -29.87
CA THR A 386 -5.70 -15.88 -29.95
C THR A 386 -5.58 -17.29 -29.37
N ASP A 387 -4.38 -17.70 -28.96
CA ASP A 387 -4.08 -18.99 -28.34
C ASP A 387 -2.95 -18.86 -27.33
N ALA A 388 -3.26 -18.30 -26.17
CA ALA A 388 -2.27 -18.07 -25.09
C ALA A 388 -1.73 -19.35 -24.47
N VAL A 389 -2.38 -20.50 -24.70
CA VAL A 389 -1.97 -21.79 -24.14
C VAL A 389 -1.16 -22.66 -25.12
N ALA A 390 -0.97 -22.21 -26.35
CA ALA A 390 -0.06 -22.85 -27.31
C ALA A 390 1.36 -22.95 -26.74
N SER A 391 2.14 -23.92 -27.19
CA SER A 391 3.55 -24.07 -26.79
C SER A 391 4.37 -22.84 -27.12
N ALA A 392 4.10 -22.17 -28.23
CA ALA A 392 4.68 -20.93 -28.68
C ALA A 392 3.57 -19.99 -29.20
N PRO A 393 2.95 -19.19 -28.31
CA PRO A 393 1.89 -18.27 -28.73
C PRO A 393 2.42 -17.21 -29.70
N THR A 394 1.65 -16.92 -30.76
CA THR A 394 1.93 -15.81 -31.66
C THR A 394 1.22 -14.56 -31.13
N TRP A 395 1.95 -13.46 -31.00
CA TRP A 395 1.45 -12.20 -30.52
C TRP A 395 1.33 -11.17 -31.61
N LYS A 396 0.27 -10.40 -31.60
CA LYS A 396 0.06 -9.24 -32.45
C LYS A 396 0.16 -7.97 -31.60
N ASP A 397 0.98 -7.00 -32.04
CA ASP A 397 0.95 -5.64 -31.48
C ASP A 397 -0.31 -4.94 -32.02
N ILE A 398 -1.16 -4.51 -31.11
CA ILE A 398 -2.39 -3.79 -31.40
C ILE A 398 -2.39 -2.41 -30.72
N THR A 399 -1.22 -1.85 -30.43
CA THR A 399 -1.07 -0.50 -29.87
C THR A 399 -1.61 0.60 -30.80
N GLY A 400 -1.70 0.32 -32.10
CA GLY A 400 -2.19 1.25 -33.12
C GLY A 400 -1.10 2.02 -33.84
N SER A 401 -1.48 2.72 -34.91
CA SER A 401 -0.62 3.56 -35.75
C SER A 401 -0.70 5.04 -35.33
N THR A 402 0.20 5.87 -35.88
CA THR A 402 0.20 7.32 -35.62
C THR A 402 -1.17 7.94 -35.91
N GLY A 403 -1.72 8.65 -34.94
CA GLY A 403 -3.04 9.30 -35.00
C GLY A 403 -4.20 8.50 -34.38
N SER A 404 -4.01 7.19 -34.13
CA SER A 404 -4.98 6.32 -33.43
C SER A 404 -4.29 5.36 -32.44
N ALA A 405 -3.04 5.65 -32.08
CA ALA A 405 -2.27 4.84 -31.16
C ALA A 405 -2.70 5.08 -29.70
N ILE A 406 -2.63 4.03 -28.89
CA ILE A 406 -2.72 4.16 -27.44
C ILE A 406 -1.63 5.13 -26.96
N PRO A 407 -1.95 6.18 -26.19
CA PRO A 407 -0.95 7.11 -25.66
C PRO A 407 0.11 6.39 -24.80
N ALA A 408 1.31 6.96 -24.77
CA ALA A 408 2.33 6.47 -23.84
C ALA A 408 1.86 6.64 -22.39
N GLY A 409 1.99 5.59 -21.59
CA GLY A 409 1.56 5.57 -20.17
C GLY A 409 1.26 4.15 -19.71
N ASN A 410 0.98 4.02 -18.42
CA ASN A 410 0.67 2.72 -17.86
C ASN A 410 -0.76 2.30 -18.22
N ILE A 411 -0.92 1.21 -18.98
CA ILE A 411 -2.22 0.58 -19.18
C ILE A 411 -2.64 -0.05 -17.85
N SER A 412 -3.67 0.51 -17.23
CA SER A 412 -4.10 0.14 -15.87
C SER A 412 -5.23 -0.90 -15.86
N CYS A 413 -6.04 -0.95 -16.93
CA CYS A 413 -7.08 -1.96 -17.07
C CYS A 413 -7.37 -2.23 -18.55
N ILE A 414 -7.74 -3.47 -18.84
CA ILE A 414 -8.24 -3.91 -20.14
C ILE A 414 -9.52 -4.67 -19.88
N HIS A 415 -10.59 -4.31 -20.58
CA HIS A 415 -11.87 -5.03 -20.48
C HIS A 415 -12.44 -5.28 -21.86
N ARG A 416 -12.74 -6.53 -22.17
CA ARG A 416 -13.45 -6.92 -23.38
C ARG A 416 -14.90 -7.23 -23.04
N LEU A 417 -15.84 -6.61 -23.74
CA LEU A 417 -17.25 -6.92 -23.55
C LEU A 417 -17.51 -8.36 -23.97
N ARG A 418 -18.30 -9.05 -23.15
CA ARG A 418 -18.71 -10.42 -23.43
C ARG A 418 -19.56 -10.46 -24.70
N LEU A 419 -19.26 -11.41 -25.59
CA LEU A 419 -19.95 -11.61 -26.87
C LEU A 419 -19.84 -10.43 -27.87
N SER A 420 -18.81 -9.59 -27.71
CA SER A 420 -18.56 -8.44 -28.57
C SER A 420 -17.05 -8.33 -28.83
N ASP A 421 -16.69 -7.69 -29.93
CA ASP A 421 -15.31 -7.30 -30.23
C ASP A 421 -14.95 -5.94 -29.64
N THR A 422 -15.80 -5.38 -28.78
CA THR A 422 -15.55 -4.12 -28.10
C THR A 422 -14.55 -4.30 -26.95
N LEU A 423 -13.47 -3.54 -27.00
CA LEU A 423 -12.38 -3.53 -26.04
C LEU A 423 -12.28 -2.14 -25.43
N PHE A 424 -12.22 -2.06 -24.11
CA PHE A 424 -11.89 -0.85 -23.37
C PHE A 424 -10.50 -0.96 -22.77
N VAL A 425 -9.76 0.14 -22.83
CA VAL A 425 -8.41 0.25 -22.27
C VAL A 425 -8.35 1.53 -21.46
N THR A 426 -7.89 1.43 -20.21
CA THR A 426 -7.65 2.62 -19.37
C THR A 426 -6.14 2.85 -19.20
N ILE A 427 -5.74 4.12 -19.12
CA ILE A 427 -4.36 4.53 -18.98
C ILE A 427 -4.24 5.42 -17.76
N SER A 428 -3.33 5.04 -16.83
CA SER A 428 -2.92 5.88 -15.71
C SER A 428 -1.81 6.81 -16.18
N ASN A 429 -2.19 8.02 -16.61
CA ASN A 429 -1.23 9.03 -17.03
C ASN A 429 -1.74 10.41 -16.59
N TYR A 430 -1.02 11.04 -15.65
CA TYR A 430 -1.31 12.41 -15.23
C TYR A 430 -0.91 13.38 -16.36
N GLY A 431 -1.89 13.99 -17.03
CA GLY A 431 -1.67 14.94 -18.11
C GLY A 431 -1.97 14.42 -19.50
N SER A 432 -2.47 13.20 -19.66
CA SER A 432 -3.06 12.73 -20.92
C SER A 432 -4.49 13.24 -21.07
N THR A 433 -4.87 13.61 -22.30
CA THR A 433 -6.23 14.02 -22.61
C THR A 433 -7.18 12.84 -22.83
N ALA A 434 -6.65 11.64 -23.04
CA ALA A 434 -7.44 10.42 -23.25
C ALA A 434 -7.01 9.34 -22.28
N ASN A 435 -7.80 9.12 -21.23
CA ASN A 435 -7.53 8.11 -20.19
C ASN A 435 -8.36 6.83 -20.36
N ILE A 436 -9.43 6.86 -21.18
CA ILE A 436 -10.25 5.71 -21.52
C ILE A 436 -10.37 5.64 -23.03
N LEU A 437 -9.99 4.52 -23.60
CA LEU A 437 -10.02 4.24 -25.03
C LEU A 437 -10.96 3.08 -25.31
N MET A 438 -11.61 3.12 -26.46
CA MET A 438 -12.50 2.04 -26.94
C MET A 438 -12.09 1.62 -28.35
N SER A 439 -12.14 0.32 -28.61
CA SER A 439 -12.09 -0.29 -29.93
C SER A 439 -13.32 -1.17 -30.12
N VAL A 440 -13.93 -1.16 -31.30
CA VAL A 440 -15.12 -1.97 -31.61
C VAL A 440 -14.81 -3.23 -32.45
N ASP A 441 -13.54 -3.44 -32.77
CA ASP A 441 -13.04 -4.53 -33.61
C ASP A 441 -11.88 -5.31 -32.96
N ALA A 442 -11.91 -5.49 -31.67
CA ALA A 442 -10.92 -6.19 -30.86
C ALA A 442 -9.48 -5.63 -31.01
N GLY A 443 -9.35 -4.34 -31.28
CA GLY A 443 -8.07 -3.65 -31.43
C GLY A 443 -7.45 -3.76 -32.81
N VAL A 444 -8.21 -4.12 -33.84
CA VAL A 444 -7.75 -4.12 -35.24
C VAL A 444 -7.68 -2.68 -35.77
N SER A 445 -8.70 -1.86 -35.49
CA SER A 445 -8.69 -0.42 -35.66
C SER A 445 -8.93 0.24 -34.29
N HIS A 446 -8.25 1.35 -34.03
CA HIS A 446 -8.47 2.14 -32.82
C HIS A 446 -9.22 3.41 -33.21
N CYS A 447 -10.44 3.55 -32.73
CA CYS A 447 -11.00 4.87 -32.58
C CYS A 447 -10.40 5.45 -31.28
N ALA A 448 -9.45 6.36 -31.40
CA ALA A 448 -9.08 7.25 -30.33
C ALA A 448 -10.20 8.28 -30.14
N GLU A 449 -11.42 7.83 -29.92
CA GLU A 449 -12.46 8.69 -29.39
C GLU A 449 -12.34 8.61 -27.88
N GLU A 450 -12.00 9.75 -27.29
CA GLU A 450 -12.24 10.01 -25.89
C GLU A 450 -13.71 9.64 -25.64
N VAL A 451 -13.93 8.54 -24.92
CA VAL A 451 -15.27 8.16 -24.49
C VAL A 451 -15.67 9.19 -23.45
N GLN A 452 -16.28 10.30 -23.89
CA GLN A 452 -17.00 11.17 -23.00
C GLN A 452 -18.18 10.36 -22.46
N LEU A 453 -18.06 9.88 -21.21
CA LEU A 453 -19.08 9.08 -20.53
C LEU A 453 -20.48 9.71 -20.56
N GLY A 454 -20.60 11.01 -20.85
CA GLY A 454 -21.84 11.73 -21.04
C GLY A 454 -22.57 11.48 -22.37
N THR A 455 -21.88 11.03 -23.44
CA THR A 455 -22.49 10.83 -24.77
C THR A 455 -23.08 9.44 -24.98
N LEU A 456 -22.72 8.46 -24.17
CA LEU A 456 -23.23 7.09 -24.26
C LEU A 456 -24.51 6.83 -23.46
N GLY A 457 -25.10 7.85 -22.82
CA GLY A 457 -26.30 7.66 -22.01
C GLY A 457 -26.10 6.77 -20.78
N LEU A 458 -24.86 6.45 -20.44
CA LEU A 458 -24.49 5.77 -19.20
C LEU A 458 -24.43 6.82 -18.09
N ASN A 459 -25.58 7.24 -17.59
CA ASN A 459 -25.67 7.87 -16.28
C ASN A 459 -25.16 6.86 -15.25
N TRP A 460 -23.91 6.98 -14.87
CA TRP A 460 -23.43 6.38 -13.64
C TRP A 460 -24.18 7.07 -12.51
N LEU A 461 -25.04 6.31 -11.90
CA LEU A 461 -25.86 6.66 -10.77
C LEU A 461 -25.12 7.58 -9.81
N THR A 462 -25.55 8.84 -9.75
CA THR A 462 -25.44 9.61 -8.52
C THR A 462 -26.28 8.84 -7.52
N GLY A 463 -25.62 8.03 -6.71
CA GLY A 463 -26.26 7.32 -5.62
C GLY A 463 -26.82 8.36 -4.64
N GLN A 464 -28.14 8.40 -4.51
CA GLN A 464 -28.77 8.70 -3.24
C GLN A 464 -28.93 7.39 -2.49
#